data_457d3ec15378f5072a2fd2701ef09b55
#
_entry.id   457d3ec15378f5072a2fd2701ef09b55
#
_cell.length_a   1.000
_cell.length_b   1.000
_cell.length_c   1.000
_cell.angle_alpha   90.00
_cell.angle_beta   90.00
_cell.angle_gamma   90.00
#
_symmetry.space_group_name_H-M   'P 1'
#
loop_
_entity.id
_entity.type
_entity.pdbx_description
1 polymer ?
#
loop_
_entity_poly.entity_id
_entity_poly.type
_entity_poly.pdbx_seq_one_letter_code
_entity_poly.pdbx_strand_id
1 'polypeptide(L)'
;MIRPEFFVNILKEHSLDFYAGVPDSLLKNICAYITDNLPAEQNIIAANEGGAMGIAAGYHLATGKIPVVYMQNSGEGNIINPLASLTDKEVYNIPVLLLIGWRGRPGVKDEPQHVKQGKVTTGLLNVMGINYAILPKDEAEAAKQIKIAVNHMKTTNECYALVIEKDTFDDYKLQNVEKNDLTMSREEAIQKVVADIEDTACVVATTGMISRELFEARTAWNQGHERDFLTVGSMGHASQIALGIALQKPERKIYCFDGDGASLMHMGNMAITASMNCKNYVHVVFNNGAHDSVGGQPTVGLKMDLCGVAKAVGYKATYSVETMEQLEASLAEIKDVEGPALLQVCVKKGNRKDLGRPTTTPVQNKEALMGFLSK
;
A
#
# COMPACT_ATOMS: atom_id res chain seq x y z
N MET A 1 -5.12 -24.35 -11.47
CA MET A 1 -4.55 -23.00 -11.28
C MET A 1 -3.34 -22.87 -12.18
N ILE A 2 -2.81 -21.67 -12.36
CA ILE A 2 -1.67 -21.38 -13.23
C ILE A 2 -0.40 -21.34 -12.37
N ARG A 3 0.62 -22.07 -12.78
CA ARG A 3 1.95 -21.93 -12.15
C ARG A 3 2.52 -20.55 -12.46
N PRO A 4 3.01 -19.79 -11.46
CA PRO A 4 3.64 -18.49 -11.68
C PRO A 4 4.75 -18.51 -12.74
N GLU A 5 5.59 -19.54 -12.71
CA GLU A 5 6.64 -19.76 -13.70
C GLU A 5 6.09 -19.85 -15.14
N PHE A 6 5.03 -20.63 -15.34
CA PHE A 6 4.38 -20.77 -16.64
C PHE A 6 3.88 -19.43 -17.18
N PHE A 7 3.22 -18.63 -16.31
CA PHE A 7 2.69 -17.34 -16.70
C PHE A 7 3.80 -16.35 -17.11
N VAL A 8 4.87 -16.27 -16.31
CA VAL A 8 6.01 -15.39 -16.60
C VAL A 8 6.73 -15.83 -17.89
N ASN A 9 6.91 -17.13 -18.09
CA ASN A 9 7.57 -17.66 -19.28
C ASN A 9 6.77 -17.36 -20.56
N ILE A 10 5.45 -17.51 -20.55
CA ILE A 10 4.60 -17.13 -21.70
C ILE A 10 4.68 -15.64 -22.00
N LEU A 11 4.65 -14.77 -20.98
CA LEU A 11 4.83 -13.34 -21.21
C LEU A 11 6.20 -13.03 -21.81
N LYS A 12 7.25 -13.69 -21.33
CA LYS A 12 8.63 -13.55 -21.85
C LYS A 12 8.76 -14.03 -23.31
N GLU A 13 8.10 -15.11 -23.69
CA GLU A 13 8.04 -15.59 -25.10
C GLU A 13 7.46 -14.52 -26.03
N HIS A 14 6.57 -13.68 -25.53
CA HIS A 14 6.02 -12.55 -26.26
C HIS A 14 6.81 -11.23 -26.07
N SER A 15 7.97 -11.25 -25.42
CA SER A 15 8.84 -10.12 -25.11
C SER A 15 8.24 -9.14 -24.09
N LEU A 16 7.36 -9.62 -23.21
CA LEU A 16 6.86 -8.87 -22.05
C LEU A 16 7.64 -9.34 -20.81
N ASP A 17 8.81 -8.76 -20.61
CA ASP A 17 9.82 -9.17 -19.63
C ASP A 17 10.16 -8.07 -18.62
N PHE A 18 9.40 -6.99 -18.58
CA PHE A 18 9.56 -5.89 -17.65
C PHE A 18 8.25 -5.64 -16.85
N TYR A 19 8.37 -5.54 -15.54
CA TYR A 19 7.27 -5.43 -14.59
C TYR A 19 7.45 -4.20 -13.71
N ALA A 20 6.37 -3.46 -13.49
CA ALA A 20 6.30 -2.42 -12.47
C ALA A 20 4.95 -2.52 -11.75
N GLY A 21 4.86 -2.17 -10.48
CA GLY A 21 3.55 -2.21 -9.83
C GLY A 21 3.59 -2.09 -8.32
N VAL A 22 2.41 -2.21 -7.73
CA VAL A 22 2.23 -2.27 -6.28
C VAL A 22 1.71 -3.66 -5.92
N PRO A 23 2.36 -4.40 -5.01
CA PRO A 23 1.96 -5.75 -4.63
C PRO A 23 0.52 -5.82 -4.12
N ASP A 24 -0.17 -6.90 -4.48
CA ASP A 24 -1.54 -7.21 -4.06
C ASP A 24 -1.67 -8.63 -3.51
N SER A 25 -2.61 -8.82 -2.61
CA SER A 25 -2.86 -10.10 -1.95
C SER A 25 -3.35 -11.21 -2.90
N LEU A 26 -4.09 -10.90 -3.98
CA LEU A 26 -4.48 -11.87 -5.00
C LEU A 26 -3.34 -12.18 -5.98
N LEU A 27 -2.41 -11.24 -6.13
CA LEU A 27 -1.22 -11.38 -6.96
C LEU A 27 0.01 -11.82 -6.16
N LYS A 28 -0.10 -12.09 -4.86
CA LYS A 28 1.03 -12.39 -3.98
C LYS A 28 1.95 -13.50 -4.51
N ASN A 29 1.38 -14.55 -5.10
CA ASN A 29 2.12 -15.71 -5.60
C ASN A 29 2.95 -15.34 -6.85
N ILE A 30 2.34 -14.63 -7.81
CA ILE A 30 3.04 -14.16 -9.01
C ILE A 30 4.04 -13.05 -8.67
N CYS A 31 3.71 -12.10 -7.79
CA CYS A 31 4.64 -11.06 -7.34
C CYS A 31 5.85 -11.66 -6.61
N ALA A 32 5.65 -12.69 -5.77
CA ALA A 32 6.75 -13.39 -5.11
C ALA A 32 7.67 -14.09 -6.13
N TYR A 33 7.09 -14.79 -7.12
CA TYR A 33 7.86 -15.43 -8.16
C TYR A 33 8.69 -14.44 -8.99
N ILE A 34 8.08 -13.33 -9.40
CA ILE A 34 8.75 -12.25 -10.14
C ILE A 34 9.90 -11.67 -9.32
N THR A 35 9.67 -11.40 -8.02
CA THR A 35 10.68 -10.84 -7.11
C THR A 35 11.88 -11.79 -6.93
N ASP A 36 11.64 -13.10 -6.88
CA ASP A 36 12.71 -14.08 -6.69
C ASP A 36 13.51 -14.39 -7.96
N ASN A 37 12.88 -14.28 -9.14
CA ASN A 37 13.43 -14.86 -10.38
C ASN A 37 13.79 -13.81 -11.44
N LEU A 38 13.43 -12.55 -11.26
CA LEU A 38 13.82 -11.48 -12.17
C LEU A 38 14.82 -10.53 -11.51
N PRO A 39 15.75 -9.94 -12.29
CA PRO A 39 16.64 -8.92 -11.75
C PRO A 39 15.85 -7.65 -11.36
N ALA A 40 16.40 -6.88 -10.43
CA ALA A 40 15.73 -5.69 -9.90
C ALA A 40 15.36 -4.66 -10.98
N GLU A 41 16.15 -4.59 -12.05
CA GLU A 41 15.92 -3.70 -13.19
C GLU A 41 14.72 -4.12 -14.06
N GLN A 42 14.22 -5.34 -13.88
CA GLN A 42 13.05 -5.86 -14.60
C GLN A 42 11.80 -6.00 -13.73
N ASN A 43 11.91 -5.75 -12.42
CA ASN A 43 10.77 -5.76 -11.50
C ASN A 43 10.84 -4.60 -10.50
N ILE A 44 10.16 -3.52 -10.82
CA ILE A 44 10.15 -2.31 -10.01
C ILE A 44 8.90 -2.30 -9.12
N ILE A 45 9.10 -2.46 -7.81
CA ILE A 45 8.02 -2.23 -6.84
C ILE A 45 7.89 -0.72 -6.66
N ALA A 46 6.84 -0.15 -7.26
CA ALA A 46 6.63 1.29 -7.30
C ALA A 46 6.00 1.81 -6.00
N ALA A 47 6.20 3.08 -5.70
CA ALA A 47 5.58 3.72 -4.55
C ALA A 47 4.04 3.73 -4.66
N ASN A 48 3.52 3.96 -5.88
CA ASN A 48 2.09 3.90 -6.20
C ASN A 48 1.88 3.50 -7.66
N GLU A 49 0.63 3.20 -8.01
CA GLU A 49 0.28 2.66 -9.33
C GLU A 49 0.47 3.70 -10.45
N GLY A 50 0.23 4.99 -10.17
CA GLY A 50 0.51 6.07 -11.13
C GLY A 50 1.98 6.17 -11.47
N GLY A 51 2.86 6.05 -10.46
CA GLY A 51 4.32 5.94 -10.64
C GLY A 51 4.71 4.72 -11.46
N ALA A 52 4.06 3.57 -11.23
CA ALA A 52 4.28 2.35 -12.02
C ALA A 52 3.94 2.57 -13.52
N MET A 53 2.83 3.25 -13.81
CA MET A 53 2.47 3.62 -15.20
C MET A 53 3.51 4.53 -15.84
N GLY A 54 4.06 5.50 -15.09
CA GLY A 54 5.13 6.38 -15.57
C GLY A 54 6.41 5.59 -15.90
N ILE A 55 6.82 4.67 -15.02
CA ILE A 55 7.97 3.77 -15.26
C ILE A 55 7.74 2.90 -16.49
N ALA A 56 6.54 2.33 -16.63
CA ALA A 56 6.14 1.51 -17.77
C ALA A 56 6.20 2.29 -19.10
N ALA A 57 5.67 3.51 -19.11
CA ALA A 57 5.76 4.38 -20.29
C ALA A 57 7.22 4.69 -20.66
N GLY A 58 8.06 5.02 -19.67
CA GLY A 58 9.49 5.24 -19.88
C GLY A 58 10.20 4.02 -20.47
N TYR A 59 9.89 2.81 -19.98
CA TYR A 59 10.41 1.56 -20.54
C TYR A 59 10.01 1.37 -22.01
N HIS A 60 8.72 1.58 -22.32
CA HIS A 60 8.24 1.49 -23.70
C HIS A 60 8.95 2.48 -24.62
N LEU A 61 9.05 3.75 -24.21
CA LEU A 61 9.72 4.78 -25.00
C LEU A 61 11.19 4.47 -25.28
N ALA A 62 11.88 3.83 -24.32
CA ALA A 62 13.29 3.49 -24.47
C ALA A 62 13.53 2.22 -25.30
N THR A 63 12.57 1.27 -25.31
CA THR A 63 12.82 -0.07 -25.86
C THR A 63 11.87 -0.47 -27.00
N GLY A 64 10.74 0.19 -27.15
CA GLY A 64 9.64 -0.21 -28.02
C GLY A 64 8.89 -1.46 -27.56
N LYS A 65 9.27 -2.07 -26.43
CA LYS A 65 8.62 -3.27 -25.87
C LYS A 65 7.39 -2.90 -25.03
N ILE A 66 6.52 -3.89 -24.80
CA ILE A 66 5.30 -3.74 -23.98
C ILE A 66 5.63 -4.09 -22.53
N PRO A 67 5.49 -3.17 -21.56
CA PRO A 67 5.65 -3.44 -20.14
C PRO A 67 4.41 -4.07 -19.52
N VAL A 68 4.58 -4.65 -18.33
CA VAL A 68 3.51 -5.19 -17.49
C VAL A 68 3.39 -4.34 -16.23
N VAL A 69 2.17 -3.86 -15.93
CA VAL A 69 1.88 -3.16 -14.66
C VAL A 69 0.91 -3.98 -13.83
N TYR A 70 1.31 -4.32 -12.60
CA TYR A 70 0.49 -5.11 -11.69
C TYR A 70 -0.02 -4.28 -10.51
N MET A 71 -1.27 -4.54 -10.09
CA MET A 71 -1.91 -3.80 -9.00
C MET A 71 -3.13 -4.53 -8.45
N GLN A 72 -3.57 -4.12 -7.27
CA GLN A 72 -4.92 -4.40 -6.80
C GLN A 72 -5.91 -3.50 -7.55
N ASN A 73 -7.15 -3.94 -7.72
CA ASN A 73 -8.19 -3.12 -8.35
C ASN A 73 -8.48 -1.79 -7.62
N SER A 74 -8.11 -1.65 -6.33
CA SER A 74 -8.14 -0.35 -5.65
C SER A 74 -7.17 0.66 -6.25
N GLY A 75 -6.10 0.20 -6.88
CA GLY A 75 -5.12 1.02 -7.58
C GLY A 75 -5.58 1.54 -8.93
N GLU A 76 -6.71 1.03 -9.49
CA GLU A 76 -7.28 1.57 -10.73
C GLU A 76 -7.51 3.09 -10.63
N GLY A 77 -7.94 3.58 -9.45
CA GLY A 77 -8.13 5.01 -9.22
C GLY A 77 -6.86 5.84 -9.42
N ASN A 78 -5.69 5.30 -9.06
CA ASN A 78 -4.39 5.97 -9.17
C ASN A 78 -3.86 6.01 -10.62
N ILE A 79 -4.39 5.17 -11.50
CA ILE A 79 -3.98 5.11 -12.92
C ILE A 79 -4.97 5.75 -13.88
N ILE A 80 -6.13 6.26 -13.43
CA ILE A 80 -7.12 6.90 -14.31
C ILE A 80 -6.48 8.03 -15.12
N ASN A 81 -5.77 8.95 -14.45
CA ASN A 81 -5.10 10.04 -15.16
C ASN A 81 -3.98 9.53 -16.10
N PRO A 82 -3.05 8.67 -15.69
CA PRO A 82 -2.08 8.08 -16.62
C PRO A 82 -2.71 7.35 -17.81
N LEU A 83 -3.80 6.62 -17.63
CA LEU A 83 -4.51 5.97 -18.73
C LEU A 83 -5.09 7.00 -19.71
N ALA A 84 -5.74 8.05 -19.20
CA ALA A 84 -6.40 9.05 -20.04
C ALA A 84 -5.45 10.07 -20.68
N SER A 85 -4.31 10.38 -20.06
CA SER A 85 -3.45 11.49 -20.47
C SER A 85 -2.00 11.11 -20.80
N LEU A 86 -1.62 9.85 -20.65
CA LEU A 86 -0.30 9.35 -20.99
C LEU A 86 -0.36 8.17 -21.99
N THR A 87 -1.15 7.12 -21.69
CA THR A 87 -1.14 5.91 -22.52
C THR A 87 -2.26 5.84 -23.55
N ASP A 88 -3.26 6.71 -23.46
CA ASP A 88 -4.40 6.73 -24.38
C ASP A 88 -3.98 6.92 -25.84
N LYS A 89 -4.75 6.33 -26.76
CA LYS A 89 -4.51 6.41 -28.22
C LYS A 89 -4.61 7.83 -28.77
N GLU A 90 -5.37 8.69 -28.12
CA GLU A 90 -5.51 10.09 -28.52
C GLU A 90 -4.36 10.98 -27.99
N VAL A 91 -3.44 10.40 -27.17
CA VAL A 91 -2.29 11.11 -26.59
C VAL A 91 -0.98 10.52 -27.10
N TYR A 92 -0.38 9.54 -26.42
CA TYR A 92 0.90 8.96 -26.83
C TYR A 92 0.78 7.52 -27.35
N ASN A 93 -0.37 6.88 -27.20
CA ASN A 93 -0.69 5.54 -27.70
C ASN A 93 0.36 4.50 -27.24
N ILE A 94 0.59 4.42 -25.93
CA ILE A 94 1.59 3.54 -25.30
C ILE A 94 0.91 2.27 -24.78
N PRO A 95 1.23 1.07 -25.34
CA PRO A 95 0.65 -0.18 -24.88
C PRO A 95 1.22 -0.61 -23.53
N VAL A 96 0.35 -0.98 -22.61
CA VAL A 96 0.70 -1.57 -21.31
C VAL A 96 -0.20 -2.75 -21.02
N LEU A 97 0.37 -3.89 -20.60
CA LEU A 97 -0.40 -4.98 -20.05
C LEU A 97 -0.67 -4.74 -18.56
N LEU A 98 -1.96 -4.57 -18.22
CA LEU A 98 -2.38 -4.39 -16.83
C LEU A 98 -2.74 -5.74 -16.20
N LEU A 99 -2.13 -6.11 -15.08
CA LEU A 99 -2.52 -7.26 -14.24
C LEU A 99 -3.25 -6.72 -13.01
N ILE A 100 -4.56 -6.93 -12.94
CA ILE A 100 -5.42 -6.32 -11.93
C ILE A 100 -6.03 -7.40 -11.03
N GLY A 101 -5.61 -7.46 -9.76
CA GLY A 101 -6.20 -8.34 -8.77
C GLY A 101 -7.61 -7.89 -8.40
N TRP A 102 -8.64 -8.70 -8.69
CA TRP A 102 -10.05 -8.34 -8.51
C TRP A 102 -10.56 -8.64 -7.11
N ARG A 103 -10.25 -7.78 -6.15
CA ARG A 103 -10.80 -7.84 -4.80
C ARG A 103 -12.26 -7.38 -4.82
N GLY A 104 -13.08 -8.00 -3.97
CA GLY A 104 -14.50 -7.64 -3.84
C GLY A 104 -15.35 -7.98 -5.07
N ARG A 105 -14.95 -8.95 -5.90
CA ARG A 105 -15.73 -9.41 -7.05
C ARG A 105 -17.19 -9.69 -6.62
N PRO A 106 -18.20 -9.24 -7.38
CA PRO A 106 -19.59 -9.54 -7.09
C PRO A 106 -19.85 -11.04 -6.89
N GLY A 107 -20.56 -11.39 -5.81
CA GLY A 107 -20.84 -12.79 -5.45
C GLY A 107 -19.75 -13.47 -4.60
N VAL A 108 -18.62 -12.80 -4.34
CA VAL A 108 -17.55 -13.32 -3.47
C VAL A 108 -17.46 -12.46 -2.21
N LYS A 109 -17.46 -13.12 -1.03
CA LYS A 109 -17.30 -12.42 0.25
C LYS A 109 -15.87 -11.84 0.35
N ASP A 110 -15.79 -10.56 0.66
CA ASP A 110 -14.53 -9.85 0.86
C ASP A 110 -14.70 -8.77 1.94
N GLU A 111 -13.64 -8.03 2.24
CA GLU A 111 -13.61 -6.96 3.23
C GLU A 111 -14.44 -5.74 2.79
N PRO A 112 -14.98 -4.94 3.73
CA PRO A 112 -15.87 -3.82 3.42
C PRO A 112 -15.31 -2.84 2.37
N GLN A 113 -14.01 -2.51 2.44
CA GLN A 113 -13.35 -1.61 1.50
C GLN A 113 -13.30 -2.13 0.07
N HIS A 114 -13.39 -3.44 -0.13
CA HIS A 114 -13.32 -4.04 -1.46
C HIS A 114 -14.68 -4.16 -2.14
N VAL A 115 -15.79 -4.04 -1.41
CA VAL A 115 -17.15 -4.25 -1.95
C VAL A 115 -17.48 -3.29 -3.09
N LYS A 116 -17.19 -1.99 -2.92
CA LYS A 116 -17.43 -0.99 -3.98
C LYS A 116 -16.41 -1.15 -5.11
N GLN A 117 -15.14 -1.35 -4.76
CA GLN A 117 -14.06 -1.53 -5.74
C GLN A 117 -14.36 -2.70 -6.69
N GLY A 118 -14.73 -3.86 -6.15
CA GLY A 118 -15.04 -5.03 -6.95
C GLY A 118 -16.23 -4.84 -7.91
N LYS A 119 -17.21 -4.04 -7.51
CA LYS A 119 -18.37 -3.72 -8.36
C LYS A 119 -18.04 -2.80 -9.53
N VAL A 120 -17.05 -1.92 -9.38
CA VAL A 120 -16.75 -0.89 -10.39
C VAL A 120 -15.57 -1.25 -11.30
N THR A 121 -14.73 -2.21 -10.95
CA THR A 121 -13.51 -2.61 -11.66
C THR A 121 -13.70 -2.72 -13.18
N THR A 122 -14.58 -3.64 -13.62
CA THR A 122 -14.81 -3.83 -15.06
C THR A 122 -15.54 -2.65 -15.71
N GLY A 123 -16.37 -1.94 -14.94
CA GLY A 123 -17.02 -0.72 -15.39
C GLY A 123 -16.03 0.42 -15.64
N LEU A 124 -15.01 0.57 -14.80
CA LEU A 124 -13.93 1.55 -15.01
C LEU A 124 -13.12 1.23 -16.27
N LEU A 125 -12.73 -0.02 -16.47
CA LEU A 125 -12.04 -0.44 -17.70
C LEU A 125 -12.86 -0.13 -18.94
N ASN A 126 -14.16 -0.42 -18.93
CA ASN A 126 -15.07 -0.10 -20.04
C ASN A 126 -15.16 1.40 -20.32
N VAL A 127 -15.33 2.23 -19.28
CA VAL A 127 -15.42 3.70 -19.43
C VAL A 127 -14.11 4.29 -19.97
N MET A 128 -12.97 3.71 -19.54
CA MET A 128 -11.64 4.10 -20.02
C MET A 128 -11.30 3.54 -21.42
N GLY A 129 -12.20 2.77 -22.03
CA GLY A 129 -11.95 2.15 -23.34
C GLY A 129 -10.89 1.05 -23.32
N ILE A 130 -10.54 0.51 -22.15
CA ILE A 130 -9.53 -0.53 -22.00
C ILE A 130 -10.15 -1.90 -22.26
N ASN A 131 -9.65 -2.59 -23.28
CA ASN A 131 -10.03 -3.99 -23.51
C ASN A 131 -9.48 -4.88 -22.39
N TYR A 132 -10.30 -5.82 -21.91
CA TYR A 132 -9.89 -6.71 -20.83
C TYR A 132 -10.46 -8.12 -20.98
N ALA A 133 -9.84 -9.06 -20.26
CA ALA A 133 -10.39 -10.37 -20.02
C ALA A 133 -10.15 -10.80 -18.56
N ILE A 134 -11.07 -11.59 -18.02
CA ILE A 134 -10.81 -12.35 -16.79
C ILE A 134 -9.87 -13.49 -17.17
N LEU A 135 -8.69 -13.58 -16.54
CA LEU A 135 -7.70 -14.60 -16.87
C LEU A 135 -8.24 -16.00 -16.50
N PRO A 136 -8.36 -16.94 -17.47
CA PRO A 136 -8.72 -18.33 -17.17
C PRO A 136 -7.71 -18.97 -16.21
N LYS A 137 -8.18 -19.91 -15.37
CA LYS A 137 -7.34 -20.61 -14.37
C LYS A 137 -6.66 -21.85 -14.91
N ASP A 138 -6.96 -22.25 -16.14
CA ASP A 138 -6.28 -23.31 -16.89
C ASP A 138 -5.14 -22.71 -17.70
N GLU A 139 -3.96 -23.35 -17.68
CA GLU A 139 -2.76 -22.83 -18.33
C GLU A 139 -2.90 -22.71 -19.86
N ALA A 140 -3.55 -23.68 -20.52
CA ALA A 140 -3.73 -23.64 -21.97
C ALA A 140 -4.70 -22.53 -22.40
N GLU A 141 -5.79 -22.35 -21.66
CA GLU A 141 -6.75 -21.26 -21.92
C GLU A 141 -6.15 -19.89 -21.56
N ALA A 142 -5.36 -19.81 -20.49
CA ALA A 142 -4.63 -18.61 -20.14
C ALA A 142 -3.63 -18.20 -21.23
N ALA A 143 -2.90 -19.16 -21.78
CA ALA A 143 -1.98 -18.92 -22.89
C ALA A 143 -2.69 -18.35 -24.12
N LYS A 144 -3.87 -18.88 -24.48
CA LYS A 144 -4.70 -18.36 -25.58
C LYS A 144 -5.12 -16.91 -25.30
N GLN A 145 -5.56 -16.63 -24.05
CA GLN A 145 -6.02 -15.30 -23.68
C GLN A 145 -4.86 -14.27 -23.66
N ILE A 146 -3.68 -14.68 -23.18
CA ILE A 146 -2.48 -13.85 -23.23
C ILE A 146 -2.11 -13.52 -24.69
N LYS A 147 -2.16 -14.50 -25.59
CA LYS A 147 -1.91 -14.27 -27.02
C LYS A 147 -2.89 -13.28 -27.63
N ILE A 148 -4.17 -13.33 -27.25
CA ILE A 148 -5.20 -12.36 -27.69
C ILE A 148 -4.82 -10.95 -27.20
N ALA A 149 -4.49 -10.80 -25.92
CA ALA A 149 -4.07 -9.53 -25.32
C ALA A 149 -2.82 -8.95 -26.02
N VAL A 150 -1.82 -9.78 -26.22
CA VAL A 150 -0.56 -9.38 -26.90
C VAL A 150 -0.83 -8.95 -28.34
N ASN A 151 -1.64 -9.71 -29.08
CA ASN A 151 -1.98 -9.36 -30.48
C ASN A 151 -2.73 -8.02 -30.53
N HIS A 152 -3.69 -7.80 -29.62
CA HIS A 152 -4.39 -6.53 -29.52
C HIS A 152 -3.38 -5.38 -29.32
N MET A 153 -2.56 -5.46 -28.26
CA MET A 153 -1.57 -4.41 -27.95
C MET A 153 -0.58 -4.16 -29.10
N LYS A 154 -0.12 -5.20 -29.79
CA LYS A 154 0.80 -5.07 -30.93
C LYS A 154 0.16 -4.47 -32.17
N THR A 155 -1.15 -4.63 -32.35
CA THR A 155 -1.85 -4.11 -33.54
C THR A 155 -2.41 -2.72 -33.35
N THR A 156 -2.79 -2.36 -32.12
CA THR A 156 -3.47 -1.08 -31.82
C THR A 156 -2.59 -0.10 -31.05
N ASN A 157 -1.53 -0.58 -30.41
CA ASN A 157 -0.75 0.13 -29.36
C ASN A 157 -1.62 0.61 -28.17
N GLU A 158 -2.79 0.02 -27.96
CA GLU A 158 -3.66 0.32 -26.82
C GLU A 158 -3.34 -0.59 -25.64
N CYS A 159 -3.64 -0.15 -24.40
CA CYS A 159 -3.52 -0.97 -23.20
C CYS A 159 -4.50 -2.16 -23.24
N TYR A 160 -4.15 -3.22 -22.52
CA TYR A 160 -5.03 -4.38 -22.29
C TYR A 160 -4.96 -4.80 -20.82
N ALA A 161 -6.10 -5.18 -20.22
CA ALA A 161 -6.12 -5.65 -18.83
C ALA A 161 -6.43 -7.15 -18.73
N LEU A 162 -5.63 -7.87 -17.95
CA LEU A 162 -5.94 -9.21 -17.44
C LEU A 162 -6.41 -9.07 -16.01
N VAL A 163 -7.69 -9.36 -15.78
CA VAL A 163 -8.32 -9.28 -14.46
C VAL A 163 -8.17 -10.62 -13.76
N ILE A 164 -7.58 -10.62 -12.59
CA ILE A 164 -7.14 -11.80 -11.87
C ILE A 164 -8.07 -12.07 -10.69
N GLU A 165 -8.72 -13.21 -10.70
CA GLU A 165 -9.59 -13.67 -9.61
C GLU A 165 -8.79 -14.35 -8.49
N LYS A 166 -9.44 -14.54 -7.35
CA LYS A 166 -8.89 -15.38 -6.28
C LYS A 166 -8.60 -16.80 -6.80
N ASP A 167 -7.49 -17.38 -6.31
CA ASP A 167 -7.05 -18.73 -6.66
C ASP A 167 -6.84 -18.94 -8.19
N THR A 168 -6.29 -17.91 -8.86
CA THR A 168 -5.85 -18.01 -10.25
C THR A 168 -4.45 -18.63 -10.33
N PHE A 169 -3.53 -18.24 -9.45
CA PHE A 169 -2.17 -18.73 -9.41
C PHE A 169 -1.96 -19.81 -8.34
N ASP A 170 -1.16 -20.80 -8.64
CA ASP A 170 -0.65 -21.77 -7.67
C ASP A 170 0.18 -21.09 -6.57
N ASP A 171 0.24 -21.72 -5.42
CA ASP A 171 0.98 -21.18 -4.27
C ASP A 171 2.48 -21.07 -4.56
N TYR A 172 2.98 -19.86 -4.39
CA TYR A 172 4.40 -19.57 -4.39
C TYR A 172 4.70 -18.58 -3.26
N LYS A 173 5.72 -18.87 -2.47
CA LYS A 173 6.16 -18.01 -1.35
C LYS A 173 7.50 -17.39 -1.68
N LEU A 174 7.65 -16.13 -1.34
CA LEU A 174 8.92 -15.40 -1.48
C LEU A 174 10.05 -16.18 -0.76
N GLN A 175 11.10 -16.52 -1.51
CA GLN A 175 12.25 -17.28 -1.04
C GLN A 175 13.37 -16.33 -0.59
N ASN A 176 13.63 -15.30 -1.38
CA ASN A 176 14.69 -14.33 -1.15
C ASN A 176 14.22 -13.20 -0.22
N VAL A 177 13.98 -13.54 1.05
CA VAL A 177 13.58 -12.57 2.06
C VAL A 177 14.82 -11.87 2.61
N GLU A 178 14.94 -10.56 2.38
CA GLU A 178 15.99 -9.76 3.03
C GLU A 178 15.83 -9.86 4.57
N LYS A 179 16.87 -10.35 5.23
CA LYS A 179 16.93 -10.41 6.70
C LYS A 179 17.40 -9.07 7.23
N ASN A 180 16.89 -8.70 8.38
CA ASN A 180 17.43 -7.61 9.20
C ASN A 180 17.60 -8.12 10.63
N ASP A 181 18.42 -7.45 11.43
CA ASP A 181 18.73 -7.81 12.81
C ASP A 181 17.77 -7.15 13.82
N LEU A 182 16.68 -6.57 13.34
CA LEU A 182 15.67 -5.93 14.18
C LEU A 182 14.93 -6.98 15.01
N THR A 183 14.84 -6.74 16.30
CA THR A 183 14.25 -7.67 17.27
C THR A 183 12.87 -7.25 17.74
N MET A 184 12.61 -5.93 17.82
CA MET A 184 11.33 -5.36 18.23
C MET A 184 10.24 -5.65 17.18
N SER A 185 9.13 -6.20 17.59
CA SER A 185 7.97 -6.38 16.71
C SER A 185 7.16 -5.08 16.59
N ARG A 186 6.41 -4.96 15.50
CA ARG A 186 5.49 -3.84 15.32
C ARG A 186 4.42 -3.79 16.41
N GLU A 187 3.91 -4.96 16.80
CA GLU A 187 2.90 -5.08 17.86
C GLU A 187 3.42 -4.56 19.20
N GLU A 188 4.64 -4.98 19.63
CA GLU A 188 5.28 -4.48 20.85
C GLU A 188 5.49 -2.96 20.79
N ALA A 189 5.93 -2.45 19.66
CA ALA A 189 6.13 -1.02 19.45
C ALA A 189 4.80 -0.24 19.52
N ILE A 190 3.73 -0.74 18.87
CA ILE A 190 2.39 -0.12 18.94
C ILE A 190 1.87 -0.12 20.39
N GLN A 191 1.98 -1.24 21.10
CA GLN A 191 1.59 -1.34 22.50
C GLN A 191 2.32 -0.29 23.35
N LYS A 192 3.62 -0.14 23.16
CA LYS A 192 4.42 0.85 23.88
C LYS A 192 3.99 2.28 23.58
N VAL A 193 3.82 2.63 22.31
CA VAL A 193 3.36 3.97 21.92
C VAL A 193 1.97 4.25 22.51
N VAL A 194 1.05 3.30 22.41
CA VAL A 194 -0.33 3.44 22.93
C VAL A 194 -0.37 3.58 24.45
N ALA A 195 0.57 2.94 25.17
CA ALA A 195 0.69 3.10 26.63
C ALA A 195 1.17 4.50 27.05
N ASP A 196 1.93 5.17 26.20
CA ASP A 196 2.57 6.44 26.52
C ASP A 196 1.81 7.68 26.04
N ILE A 197 0.88 7.53 25.08
CA ILE A 197 0.11 8.67 24.55
C ILE A 197 -1.02 9.08 25.52
N GLU A 198 -1.32 10.35 25.52
CA GLU A 198 -2.33 10.98 26.42
C GLU A 198 -3.74 10.43 26.14
N ASP A 199 -4.58 10.33 27.18
CA ASP A 199 -5.98 9.87 27.03
C ASP A 199 -6.83 10.80 26.16
N THR A 200 -6.43 12.05 26.02
CA THR A 200 -7.06 13.05 25.15
C THR A 200 -6.60 12.96 23.70
N ALA A 201 -5.52 12.23 23.40
CA ALA A 201 -4.99 12.12 22.06
C ALA A 201 -5.89 11.29 21.14
N CYS A 202 -5.84 11.60 19.85
CA CYS A 202 -6.48 10.84 18.80
C CYS A 202 -5.42 10.10 17.95
N VAL A 203 -5.70 8.87 17.56
CA VAL A 203 -4.83 8.09 16.67
C VAL A 203 -5.54 7.83 15.34
N VAL A 204 -4.89 8.14 14.23
CA VAL A 204 -5.31 7.74 12.89
C VAL A 204 -4.35 6.67 12.39
N ALA A 205 -4.81 5.44 12.26
CA ALA A 205 -3.99 4.32 11.84
C ALA A 205 -4.22 3.95 10.37
N THR A 206 -3.12 3.64 9.66
CA THR A 206 -3.17 3.16 8.28
C THR A 206 -3.82 1.78 8.19
N THR A 207 -4.29 1.43 7.00
CA THR A 207 -4.91 0.12 6.73
C THR A 207 -3.96 -1.06 6.97
N GLY A 208 -4.50 -2.21 7.25
CA GLY A 208 -3.75 -3.46 7.38
C GLY A 208 -3.43 -3.84 8.82
N MET A 209 -2.20 -4.31 9.08
CA MET A 209 -1.84 -4.89 10.37
C MET A 209 -1.78 -3.84 11.49
N ILE A 210 -1.33 -2.62 11.18
CA ILE A 210 -1.21 -1.53 12.18
C ILE A 210 -2.56 -1.21 12.83
N SER A 211 -3.62 -1.04 12.04
CA SER A 211 -4.97 -0.83 12.58
C SER A 211 -5.47 -2.00 13.43
N ARG A 212 -5.10 -3.23 13.06
CA ARG A 212 -5.51 -4.44 13.78
C ARG A 212 -4.78 -4.59 15.09
N GLU A 213 -3.46 -4.37 15.11
CA GLU A 213 -2.61 -4.40 16.30
C GLU A 213 -3.01 -3.28 17.29
N LEU A 214 -3.31 -2.08 16.78
CA LEU A 214 -3.84 -0.99 17.60
C LEU A 214 -5.18 -1.37 18.25
N PHE A 215 -6.11 -1.93 17.49
CA PHE A 215 -7.40 -2.36 18.01
C PHE A 215 -7.25 -3.40 19.13
N GLU A 216 -6.38 -4.41 18.94
CA GLU A 216 -6.16 -5.44 19.95
C GLU A 216 -5.41 -4.92 21.18
N ALA A 217 -4.45 -4.00 21.01
CA ALA A 217 -3.77 -3.36 22.13
C ALA A 217 -4.76 -2.63 23.04
N ARG A 218 -5.69 -1.85 22.48
CA ARG A 218 -6.77 -1.20 23.22
C ARG A 218 -7.66 -2.21 23.95
N THR A 219 -8.04 -3.28 23.25
CA THR A 219 -8.88 -4.34 23.84
C THR A 219 -8.17 -5.04 25.02
N ALA A 220 -6.90 -5.38 24.86
CA ALA A 220 -6.10 -6.04 25.90
C ALA A 220 -5.97 -5.19 27.19
N TRP A 221 -5.98 -3.88 27.04
CA TRP A 221 -5.89 -2.95 28.18
C TRP A 221 -7.25 -2.43 28.66
N ASN A 222 -8.33 -3.03 28.17
CA ASN A 222 -9.69 -2.64 28.52
C ASN A 222 -9.97 -1.14 28.26
N GLN A 223 -9.39 -0.60 27.17
CA GLN A 223 -9.60 0.74 26.69
C GLN A 223 -10.66 0.75 25.59
N GLY A 224 -11.39 1.87 25.46
CA GLY A 224 -12.31 2.07 24.34
C GLY A 224 -11.61 2.37 23.03
N HIS A 225 -12.35 2.24 21.93
CA HIS A 225 -11.84 2.47 20.57
C HIS A 225 -12.29 3.81 19.97
N GLU A 226 -12.95 4.65 20.76
CA GLU A 226 -13.57 5.90 20.31
C GLU A 226 -12.55 6.98 19.91
N ARG A 227 -11.30 6.86 20.36
CA ARG A 227 -10.23 7.81 20.04
C ARG A 227 -9.33 7.38 18.87
N ASP A 228 -9.65 6.25 18.23
CA ASP A 228 -8.86 5.71 17.13
C ASP A 228 -9.68 5.71 15.83
N PHE A 229 -9.08 6.21 14.73
CA PHE A 229 -9.62 6.04 13.39
C PHE A 229 -8.83 4.95 12.66
N LEU A 230 -9.48 3.80 12.49
CA LEU A 230 -8.87 2.62 11.90
C LEU A 230 -9.21 2.56 10.41
N THR A 231 -8.32 3.04 9.54
CA THR A 231 -8.59 2.99 8.11
C THR A 231 -8.60 1.54 7.62
N VAL A 232 -9.63 1.18 6.85
CA VAL A 232 -9.78 -0.17 6.30
C VAL A 232 -9.25 -0.27 4.86
N GLY A 233 -9.05 0.86 4.20
CA GLY A 233 -8.51 0.99 2.85
C GLY A 233 -7.80 2.33 2.69
N SER A 234 -7.76 2.88 1.46
CA SER A 234 -7.14 4.19 1.17
C SER A 234 -5.70 4.29 1.69
N MET A 235 -4.88 3.28 1.41
CA MET A 235 -3.46 3.24 1.79
C MET A 235 -2.76 4.54 1.35
N GLY A 236 -1.88 5.07 2.21
CA GLY A 236 -1.14 6.31 1.97
C GLY A 236 -1.89 7.61 2.31
N HIS A 237 -3.13 7.54 2.83
CA HIS A 237 -3.92 8.74 3.16
C HIS A 237 -4.09 8.99 4.66
N ALA A 238 -3.68 8.07 5.52
CA ALA A 238 -3.81 8.22 6.99
C ALA A 238 -3.16 9.52 7.49
N SER A 239 -1.98 9.88 6.97
CA SER A 239 -1.27 11.11 7.31
C SER A 239 -2.09 12.38 7.04
N GLN A 240 -2.85 12.41 5.94
CA GLN A 240 -3.67 13.58 5.59
C GLN A 240 -5.01 13.60 6.35
N ILE A 241 -5.56 12.44 6.69
CA ILE A 241 -6.71 12.36 7.60
C ILE A 241 -6.31 12.92 8.97
N ALA A 242 -5.16 12.48 9.49
CA ALA A 242 -4.61 12.99 10.75
C ALA A 242 -4.33 14.50 10.70
N LEU A 243 -3.78 15.01 9.60
CA LEU A 243 -3.58 16.44 9.39
C LEU A 243 -4.92 17.22 9.44
N GLY A 244 -5.94 16.72 8.74
CA GLY A 244 -7.26 17.34 8.73
C GLY A 244 -7.86 17.46 10.14
N ILE A 245 -7.67 16.43 10.98
CA ILE A 245 -8.10 16.47 12.40
C ILE A 245 -7.23 17.44 13.21
N ALA A 246 -5.91 17.40 13.05
CA ALA A 246 -4.97 18.24 13.78
C ALA A 246 -5.24 19.73 13.59
N LEU A 247 -5.59 20.13 12.37
CA LEU A 247 -5.94 21.52 12.04
C LEU A 247 -7.23 22.00 12.72
N GLN A 248 -8.17 21.10 13.00
CA GLN A 248 -9.47 21.44 13.60
C GLN A 248 -9.49 21.23 15.12
N LYS A 249 -8.49 20.55 15.67
CA LYS A 249 -8.37 20.20 17.08
C LYS A 249 -6.97 20.56 17.61
N PRO A 250 -6.56 21.84 17.55
CA PRO A 250 -5.20 22.27 17.91
C PRO A 250 -4.83 22.02 19.38
N GLU A 251 -5.84 21.89 20.26
CA GLU A 251 -5.67 21.59 21.67
C GLU A 251 -5.37 20.12 21.99
N ARG A 252 -5.46 19.24 20.99
CA ARG A 252 -5.38 17.79 21.13
C ARG A 252 -4.26 17.21 20.30
N LYS A 253 -3.41 16.37 20.87
CA LYS A 253 -2.38 15.67 20.07
C LYS A 253 -3.00 14.64 19.13
N ILE A 254 -2.55 14.65 17.90
CA ILE A 254 -3.00 13.75 16.82
C ILE A 254 -1.81 12.91 16.36
N TYR A 255 -1.92 11.62 16.57
CA TYR A 255 -0.93 10.65 16.12
C TYR A 255 -1.39 10.01 14.82
N CYS A 256 -0.53 10.01 13.80
CA CYS A 256 -0.71 9.20 12.60
C CYS A 256 0.15 7.94 12.74
N PHE A 257 -0.46 6.77 12.81
CA PHE A 257 0.24 5.48 12.76
C PHE A 257 0.27 4.98 11.33
N ASP A 258 1.45 5.01 10.73
CA ASP A 258 1.64 4.65 9.33
C ASP A 258 2.68 3.53 9.18
N GLY A 259 2.69 2.89 8.02
CA GLY A 259 3.74 1.96 7.61
C GLY A 259 4.67 2.60 6.59
N ASP A 260 5.86 2.04 6.42
CA ASP A 260 6.82 2.53 5.42
C ASP A 260 6.24 2.51 3.99
N GLY A 261 5.59 1.42 3.57
CA GLY A 261 4.95 1.35 2.26
C GLY A 261 3.81 2.36 2.08
N ALA A 262 3.00 2.62 3.12
CA ALA A 262 1.94 3.60 3.06
C ALA A 262 2.48 5.04 3.03
N SER A 263 3.49 5.33 3.84
CA SER A 263 4.19 6.64 3.81
C SER A 263 4.84 6.92 2.45
N LEU A 264 5.45 5.90 1.84
CA LEU A 264 6.06 6.01 0.49
C LEU A 264 5.03 6.29 -0.59
N MET A 265 3.82 5.72 -0.48
CA MET A 265 2.79 5.81 -1.52
C MET A 265 2.43 7.26 -1.88
N HIS A 266 2.37 8.15 -0.88
CA HIS A 266 2.09 9.57 -1.05
C HIS A 266 3.05 10.44 -0.22
N MET A 267 4.35 10.19 -0.32
CA MET A 267 5.37 10.84 0.50
C MET A 267 5.38 12.38 0.37
N GLY A 268 4.95 12.93 -0.77
CA GLY A 268 4.76 14.37 -0.94
C GLY A 268 3.81 15.01 0.08
N ASN A 269 2.92 14.23 0.69
CA ASN A 269 2.03 14.68 1.77
C ASN A 269 2.80 15.17 3.00
N MET A 270 4.03 14.68 3.22
CA MET A 270 4.87 15.14 4.33
C MET A 270 5.21 16.64 4.19
N ALA A 271 5.48 17.11 2.96
CA ALA A 271 5.73 18.53 2.71
C ALA A 271 4.50 19.40 3.01
N ILE A 272 3.30 18.90 2.64
CA ILE A 272 2.04 19.60 2.96
C ILE A 272 1.83 19.64 4.48
N THR A 273 2.01 18.52 5.17
CA THR A 273 1.91 18.45 6.64
C THR A 273 2.87 19.44 7.31
N ALA A 274 4.11 19.47 6.86
CA ALA A 274 5.13 20.40 7.37
C ALA A 274 4.75 21.87 7.15
N SER A 275 4.24 22.21 5.95
CA SER A 275 3.84 23.57 5.60
C SER A 275 2.70 24.13 6.45
N MET A 276 1.87 23.25 7.02
CA MET A 276 0.74 23.63 7.88
C MET A 276 1.16 23.93 9.33
N ASN A 277 2.40 23.61 9.72
CA ASN A 277 2.95 23.88 11.06
C ASN A 277 2.07 23.42 12.24
N CYS A 278 1.39 22.28 12.10
CA CYS A 278 0.54 21.72 13.13
C CYS A 278 1.39 21.26 14.33
N LYS A 279 1.39 22.04 15.41
CA LYS A 279 2.19 21.79 16.62
C LYS A 279 1.78 20.50 17.36
N ASN A 280 0.57 20.06 17.15
CA ASN A 280 -0.08 18.92 17.77
C ASN A 280 -0.01 17.62 16.92
N TYR A 281 0.76 17.60 15.81
CA TYR A 281 0.82 16.48 14.89
C TYR A 281 2.08 15.61 15.09
N VAL A 282 1.88 14.32 15.27
CA VAL A 282 2.96 13.33 15.42
C VAL A 282 2.77 12.20 14.39
N HIS A 283 3.73 12.01 13.49
CA HIS A 283 3.74 10.94 12.49
C HIS A 283 4.62 9.79 12.98
N VAL A 284 4.02 8.67 13.36
CA VAL A 284 4.72 7.46 13.77
C VAL A 284 4.72 6.48 12.60
N VAL A 285 5.90 6.17 12.07
CA VAL A 285 6.08 5.26 10.93
C VAL A 285 6.72 3.96 11.40
N PHE A 286 5.95 2.88 11.43
CA PHE A 286 6.44 1.53 11.71
C PHE A 286 7.06 0.95 10.44
N ASN A 287 8.39 0.94 10.40
CA ASN A 287 9.17 0.58 9.23
C ASN A 287 9.75 -0.82 9.37
N ASN A 288 9.22 -1.78 8.62
CA ASN A 288 9.74 -3.15 8.55
C ASN A 288 10.41 -3.49 7.21
N GLY A 289 10.45 -2.54 6.27
CA GLY A 289 11.02 -2.73 4.94
C GLY A 289 10.25 -3.69 4.06
N ALA A 290 8.94 -3.93 4.31
CA ALA A 290 8.17 -4.92 3.57
C ALA A 290 6.67 -4.64 3.50
N HIS A 291 6.04 -5.10 2.42
CA HIS A 291 4.60 -5.16 2.24
C HIS A 291 4.01 -6.43 2.89
N ASP A 292 4.10 -6.56 4.22
CA ASP A 292 3.71 -7.77 4.97
C ASP A 292 2.29 -8.25 4.68
N SER A 293 1.33 -7.36 4.53
CA SER A 293 -0.08 -7.70 4.34
C SER A 293 -0.40 -8.31 2.98
N VAL A 294 0.50 -8.23 2.02
CA VAL A 294 0.27 -8.63 0.61
C VAL A 294 1.32 -9.58 0.05
N GLY A 295 2.16 -10.17 0.91
CA GLY A 295 3.10 -11.22 0.51
C GLY A 295 4.56 -10.98 0.88
N GLY A 296 4.87 -9.87 1.59
CA GLY A 296 6.20 -9.62 2.15
C GLY A 296 7.25 -9.11 1.16
N GLN A 297 6.83 -8.64 -0.03
CA GLN A 297 7.74 -8.01 -0.99
C GLN A 297 8.45 -6.81 -0.37
N PRO A 298 9.72 -6.55 -0.72
CA PRO A 298 10.50 -5.48 -0.10
C PRO A 298 9.97 -4.09 -0.46
N THR A 299 10.09 -3.16 0.49
CA THR A 299 10.02 -1.72 0.23
C THR A 299 11.42 -1.13 0.29
N VAL A 300 11.54 0.15 -0.08
CA VAL A 300 12.78 0.92 0.14
C VAL A 300 12.86 1.56 1.53
N GLY A 301 11.88 1.30 2.40
CA GLY A 301 11.72 1.98 3.69
C GLY A 301 12.96 1.94 4.58
N LEU A 302 13.62 0.78 4.70
CA LEU A 302 14.87 0.65 5.47
C LEU A 302 16.13 1.08 4.71
N LYS A 303 16.01 1.40 3.41
CA LYS A 303 17.15 1.82 2.55
C LYS A 303 17.20 3.34 2.36
N MET A 304 16.23 4.08 2.87
CA MET A 304 16.15 5.54 2.76
C MET A 304 16.23 6.20 4.14
N ASP A 305 16.74 7.41 4.18
CA ASP A 305 16.70 8.26 5.38
C ASP A 305 15.36 9.01 5.45
N LEU A 306 14.33 8.36 6.03
CA LEU A 306 13.01 8.96 6.20
C LEU A 306 13.04 10.18 7.13
N CYS A 307 13.87 10.14 8.18
CA CYS A 307 14.06 11.26 9.09
C CYS A 307 14.69 12.47 8.39
N GLY A 308 15.70 12.23 7.53
CA GLY A 308 16.28 13.26 6.69
C GLY A 308 15.29 13.89 5.73
N VAL A 309 14.43 13.10 5.10
CA VAL A 309 13.33 13.59 4.25
C VAL A 309 12.38 14.46 5.06
N ALA A 310 11.88 13.97 6.21
CA ALA A 310 10.98 14.73 7.08
C ALA A 310 11.59 16.06 7.52
N LYS A 311 12.85 16.05 7.93
CA LYS A 311 13.58 17.26 8.32
C LYS A 311 13.71 18.23 7.14
N ALA A 312 14.05 17.74 5.96
CA ALA A 312 14.24 18.56 4.76
C ALA A 312 12.94 19.26 4.32
N VAL A 313 11.77 18.61 4.49
CA VAL A 313 10.48 19.23 4.15
C VAL A 313 9.93 20.11 5.28
N GLY A 314 10.54 20.14 6.47
CA GLY A 314 10.23 21.10 7.53
C GLY A 314 9.54 20.53 8.79
N TYR A 315 9.61 19.21 9.03
CA TYR A 315 9.26 18.65 10.34
C TYR A 315 10.19 19.24 11.41
N LYS A 316 9.64 19.54 12.57
CA LYS A 316 10.37 20.24 13.66
C LYS A 316 11.27 19.31 14.45
N ALA A 317 10.86 18.03 14.59
CA ALA A 317 11.64 16.99 15.25
C ALA A 317 11.50 15.67 14.49
N THR A 318 12.58 14.90 14.48
CA THR A 318 12.63 13.59 13.82
C THR A 318 13.42 12.61 14.66
N TYR A 319 12.88 11.43 14.86
CA TYR A 319 13.46 10.34 15.64
C TYR A 319 13.48 9.05 14.82
N SER A 320 14.56 8.29 14.91
CA SER A 320 14.67 6.94 14.36
C SER A 320 15.13 5.99 15.43
N VAL A 321 14.36 4.94 15.69
CA VAL A 321 14.58 4.00 16.78
C VAL A 321 14.50 2.55 16.30
N GLU A 322 15.33 1.67 16.88
CA GLU A 322 15.44 0.25 16.55
C GLU A 322 15.25 -0.65 17.78
N THR A 323 15.31 -0.08 18.99
CA THR A 323 15.15 -0.81 20.25
C THR A 323 14.06 -0.21 21.12
N MET A 324 13.57 -0.99 22.09
CA MET A 324 12.53 -0.52 23.02
C MET A 324 13.01 0.64 23.89
N GLU A 325 14.28 0.60 24.33
CA GLU A 325 14.88 1.67 25.13
C GLU A 325 14.94 3.00 24.36
N GLN A 326 15.33 2.95 23.08
CA GLN A 326 15.33 4.13 22.22
C GLN A 326 13.92 4.65 21.98
N LEU A 327 12.93 3.73 21.81
CA LEU A 327 11.52 4.09 21.66
C LEU A 327 11.01 4.82 22.92
N GLU A 328 11.29 4.30 24.10
CA GLU A 328 10.91 4.91 25.37
C GLU A 328 11.50 6.31 25.55
N ALA A 329 12.78 6.48 25.27
CA ALA A 329 13.44 7.77 25.33
C ALA A 329 12.82 8.78 24.36
N SER A 330 12.59 8.39 23.10
CA SER A 330 11.99 9.26 22.09
C SER A 330 10.55 9.63 22.42
N LEU A 331 9.75 8.71 22.97
CA LEU A 331 8.38 9.01 23.40
C LEU A 331 8.32 10.03 24.54
N ALA A 332 9.28 9.94 25.49
CA ALA A 332 9.40 10.92 26.57
C ALA A 332 9.65 12.33 26.02
N GLU A 333 10.52 12.46 25.02
CA GLU A 333 10.80 13.74 24.38
C GLU A 333 9.63 14.27 23.54
N ILE A 334 8.96 13.41 22.76
CA ILE A 334 7.85 13.77 21.87
C ILE A 334 6.67 14.40 22.62
N LYS A 335 6.47 14.06 23.89
CA LYS A 335 5.41 14.65 24.72
C LYS A 335 5.51 16.17 24.80
N ASP A 336 6.72 16.69 24.84
CA ASP A 336 7.00 18.13 25.03
C ASP A 336 7.33 18.85 23.72
N VAL A 337 7.45 18.10 22.60
CA VAL A 337 7.81 18.68 21.30
C VAL A 337 6.60 19.31 20.63
N GLU A 338 6.76 20.55 20.16
CA GLU A 338 5.86 21.15 19.18
C GLU A 338 6.12 20.57 17.80
N GLY A 339 5.08 19.94 17.21
CA GLY A 339 5.16 19.30 15.90
C GLY A 339 5.18 20.28 14.70
N PRO A 340 5.08 19.75 13.50
CA PRO A 340 4.96 18.32 13.21
C PRO A 340 6.24 17.56 13.55
N ALA A 341 6.09 16.44 14.24
CA ALA A 341 7.18 15.53 14.59
C ALA A 341 7.05 14.20 13.84
N LEU A 342 8.18 13.56 13.51
CA LEU A 342 8.23 12.22 12.95
C LEU A 342 8.97 11.28 13.91
N LEU A 343 8.38 10.11 14.15
CA LEU A 343 9.01 8.99 14.84
C LEU A 343 9.03 7.78 13.90
N GLN A 344 10.18 7.45 13.36
CA GLN A 344 10.39 6.20 12.65
C GLN A 344 10.75 5.12 13.66
N VAL A 345 9.95 4.05 13.69
CA VAL A 345 10.18 2.87 14.51
C VAL A 345 10.53 1.70 13.61
N CYS A 346 11.81 1.32 13.56
CA CYS A 346 12.30 0.20 12.78
C CYS A 346 11.95 -1.10 13.51
N VAL A 347 11.21 -1.99 12.84
CA VAL A 347 10.67 -3.22 13.43
C VAL A 347 10.96 -4.44 12.56
N LYS A 348 11.00 -5.62 13.17
CA LYS A 348 11.12 -6.87 12.43
C LYS A 348 9.91 -7.14 11.55
N LYS A 349 10.10 -7.87 10.46
CA LYS A 349 9.04 -8.31 9.56
C LYS A 349 8.09 -9.30 10.23
N GLY A 350 6.85 -9.32 9.74
CA GLY A 350 5.84 -10.29 10.14
C GLY A 350 4.89 -9.77 11.21
N ASN A 351 3.88 -10.60 11.48
CA ASN A 351 2.89 -10.42 12.53
C ASN A 351 2.53 -11.78 13.12
N ARG A 352 1.92 -11.79 14.30
CA ARG A 352 1.41 -13.04 14.87
C ARG A 352 0.27 -13.63 14.02
N LYS A 353 0.16 -14.96 14.00
CA LYS A 353 -0.78 -15.66 13.08
C LYS A 353 -2.24 -15.50 13.47
N ASP A 354 -2.52 -15.32 14.75
CA ASP A 354 -3.85 -15.20 15.34
C ASP A 354 -4.33 -13.76 15.50
N LEU A 355 -3.62 -12.78 14.90
CA LEU A 355 -4.02 -11.37 14.90
C LEU A 355 -5.43 -11.20 14.32
N GLY A 356 -6.37 -10.76 15.17
CA GLY A 356 -7.77 -10.56 14.86
C GLY A 356 -8.02 -9.37 13.91
N ARG A 357 -9.28 -9.01 13.80
CA ARG A 357 -9.74 -7.83 13.05
C ARG A 357 -10.60 -6.97 13.94
N PRO A 358 -10.66 -5.65 13.71
CA PRO A 358 -11.63 -4.80 14.38
C PRO A 358 -13.03 -5.38 14.26
N THR A 359 -13.74 -5.44 15.36
CA THR A 359 -15.12 -5.98 15.42
C THR A 359 -16.17 -4.90 15.16
N THR A 360 -15.77 -3.63 15.16
CA THR A 360 -16.62 -2.49 14.82
C THR A 360 -16.66 -2.28 13.31
N THR A 361 -17.83 -1.86 12.79
CA THR A 361 -17.93 -1.46 11.39
C THR A 361 -17.22 -0.11 11.15
N PRO A 362 -16.79 0.19 9.91
CA PRO A 362 -16.20 1.50 9.58
C PRO A 362 -17.10 2.69 9.96
N VAL A 363 -18.43 2.55 9.82
CA VAL A 363 -19.39 3.59 10.20
C VAL A 363 -19.40 3.80 11.71
N GLN A 364 -19.46 2.72 12.49
CA GLN A 364 -19.40 2.81 13.96
C GLN A 364 -18.09 3.42 14.43
N ASN A 365 -16.96 3.05 13.82
CA ASN A 365 -15.66 3.63 14.16
C ASN A 365 -15.63 5.15 13.88
N LYS A 366 -16.12 5.57 12.71
CA LYS A 366 -16.27 7.00 12.37
C LYS A 366 -17.14 7.75 13.41
N GLU A 367 -18.31 7.22 13.74
CA GLU A 367 -19.24 7.87 14.67
C GLU A 367 -18.68 7.96 16.09
N ALA A 368 -18.00 6.92 16.56
CA ALA A 368 -17.35 6.90 17.85
C ALA A 368 -16.26 7.98 17.94
N LEU A 369 -15.40 8.07 16.90
CA LEU A 369 -14.36 9.10 16.85
C LEU A 369 -14.96 10.52 16.79
N MET A 370 -15.98 10.75 15.96
CA MET A 370 -16.66 12.06 15.91
C MET A 370 -17.23 12.45 17.29
N GLY A 371 -17.83 11.49 18.00
CA GLY A 371 -18.30 11.70 19.37
C GLY A 371 -17.18 12.01 20.37
N PHE A 372 -16.02 11.37 20.22
CA PHE A 372 -14.84 11.67 21.04
C PHE A 372 -14.27 13.06 20.75
N LEU A 373 -14.14 13.43 19.49
CA LEU A 373 -13.61 14.73 19.07
C LEU A 373 -14.54 15.91 19.34
N SER A 374 -15.83 15.66 19.62
CA SER A 374 -16.80 16.72 19.96
C SER A 374 -16.76 17.15 21.43
N LYS A 375 -16.10 16.39 22.28
CA LYS A 375 -15.89 16.68 23.71
C LYS A 375 -14.67 17.57 23.90
#